data_f0f7e01e88f723c17ea9e76deec0912c
#
_entry.id   f0f7e01e88f723c17ea9e76deec0912c
#
_cell.length_a   1.000
_cell.length_b   1.000
_cell.length_c   1.000
_cell.angle_alpha   90.00
_cell.angle_beta   90.00
_cell.angle_gamma   90.00
#
_symmetry.space_group_name_H-M   'P 1'
#
loop_
_entity.id
_entity.type
_entity.pdbx_description
1 polymer ?
#
loop_
_entity_poly.entity_id
_entity_poly.type
_entity_poly.pdbx_seq_one_letter_code
_entity_poly.pdbx_strand_id
1 'polypeptide(L)'
;MKISSWVVVIWIFLSIFASGSFSIDDFNKAFPIVEPDPGHTKLRIAREGLEAIQRITTPIAAVAVIGPYRSGKSFLLNQLLSLSCYEGFGVGHMRDTKTKGVWVWGTPLEMEINGVKTSVFFLDTEGFESIGKSNVYDDRIFALATVLSSVLIYNLPETIREADISRLSFAVELAEEFYG
;
A
#
# COMPACT_ATOMS: atom_id res chain seq x y z
N MET A 1 -53.70 9.84 0.12
CA MET A 1 -52.80 9.03 -0.72
C MET A 1 -51.60 8.62 0.16
N LYS A 2 -51.60 7.38 0.66
CA LYS A 2 -50.49 6.89 1.54
C LYS A 2 -49.35 6.47 0.65
N ILE A 3 -48.28 7.25 0.66
CA ILE A 3 -47.01 6.83 0.08
C ILE A 3 -46.50 5.68 0.94
N SER A 4 -46.38 4.50 0.35
CA SER A 4 -46.01 3.29 1.10
C SER A 4 -44.62 3.43 1.66
N SER A 5 -44.42 3.03 2.92
CA SER A 5 -43.15 3.05 3.64
C SER A 5 -41.97 2.43 2.87
N TRP A 6 -42.25 1.56 1.91
CA TRP A 6 -41.28 0.88 1.06
C TRP A 6 -40.56 1.81 0.05
N VAL A 7 -41.24 2.85 -0.44
CA VAL A 7 -40.65 3.82 -1.38
C VAL A 7 -39.60 4.67 -0.68
N VAL A 8 -39.81 5.01 0.59
CA VAL A 8 -38.86 5.79 1.40
C VAL A 8 -37.63 4.97 1.72
N VAL A 9 -37.74 3.68 2.01
CA VAL A 9 -36.64 2.77 2.29
C VAL A 9 -35.77 2.54 1.02
N ILE A 10 -36.41 2.39 -0.14
CA ILE A 10 -35.66 2.24 -1.42
C ILE A 10 -34.92 3.53 -1.76
N TRP A 11 -35.48 4.71 -1.50
CA TRP A 11 -34.81 6.00 -1.71
C TRP A 11 -33.63 6.21 -0.76
N ILE A 12 -33.75 5.78 0.50
CA ILE A 12 -32.61 5.81 1.47
C ILE A 12 -31.50 4.84 1.07
N PHE A 13 -31.86 3.64 0.60
CA PHE A 13 -30.86 2.70 0.09
C PHE A 13 -30.17 3.21 -1.19
N LEU A 14 -30.88 3.83 -2.12
CA LEU A 14 -30.31 4.43 -3.33
C LEU A 14 -29.45 5.66 -3.03
N SER A 15 -29.77 6.45 -2.00
CA SER A 15 -28.94 7.60 -1.62
C SER A 15 -27.67 7.22 -0.84
N ILE A 16 -27.65 6.06 -0.18
CA ILE A 16 -26.44 5.52 0.48
C ILE A 16 -25.45 4.94 -0.56
N PHE A 17 -25.95 4.45 -1.72
CA PHE A 17 -25.11 3.99 -2.82
C PHE A 17 -24.65 5.10 -3.78
N ALA A 18 -25.12 6.33 -3.62
CA ALA A 18 -24.80 7.46 -4.51
C ALA A 18 -23.66 8.35 -4.04
N SER A 19 -22.97 8.01 -2.97
CA SER A 19 -21.82 8.78 -2.46
C SER A 19 -20.53 8.02 -2.70
N GLY A 20 -19.90 8.28 -3.84
CA GLY A 20 -18.54 7.85 -4.16
C GLY A 20 -18.42 7.15 -5.51
N SER A 21 -18.77 7.85 -6.60
CA SER A 21 -18.24 7.44 -7.91
C SER A 21 -16.76 7.75 -7.92
N PHE A 22 -15.94 6.79 -7.54
CA PHE A 22 -14.52 6.78 -7.91
C PHE A 22 -14.49 6.81 -9.45
N SER A 23 -14.01 7.91 -10.02
CA SER A 23 -13.83 8.03 -11.46
C SER A 23 -12.65 7.15 -11.89
N ILE A 24 -12.60 6.78 -13.18
CA ILE A 24 -11.45 6.06 -13.75
C ILE A 24 -10.13 6.81 -13.53
N ASP A 25 -10.16 8.14 -13.41
CA ASP A 25 -9.02 8.99 -13.08
C ASP A 25 -8.44 8.76 -11.67
N ASP A 26 -9.23 8.21 -10.73
CA ASP A 26 -8.76 7.93 -9.37
C ASP A 26 -7.77 6.77 -9.29
N PHE A 27 -7.74 5.89 -10.29
CA PHE A 27 -6.77 4.78 -10.35
C PHE A 27 -5.38 5.19 -10.86
N ASN A 28 -5.24 6.36 -11.46
CA ASN A 28 -3.96 6.84 -12.01
C ASN A 28 -3.13 7.64 -10.99
N LYS A 29 -3.27 7.31 -9.72
CA LYS A 29 -2.53 7.93 -8.60
C LYS A 29 -2.24 6.91 -7.49
N ALA A 30 -1.25 7.21 -6.66
CA ALA A 30 -1.01 6.47 -5.44
C ALA A 30 -2.03 6.87 -4.37
N PHE A 31 -2.50 5.90 -3.59
CA PHE A 31 -3.38 6.12 -2.44
C PHE A 31 -3.00 5.22 -1.26
N PRO A 32 -3.29 5.63 -0.01
CA PRO A 32 -2.97 4.83 1.16
C PRO A 32 -3.93 3.64 1.28
N ILE A 33 -3.40 2.48 1.69
CA ILE A 33 -4.16 1.32 2.17
C ILE A 33 -4.02 1.13 3.67
N VAL A 34 -2.90 1.60 4.23
CA VAL A 34 -2.65 1.64 5.66
C VAL A 34 -2.03 2.97 6.02
N GLU A 35 -2.54 3.59 7.06
CA GLU A 35 -2.09 4.88 7.58
C GLU A 35 -1.72 4.80 9.05
N PRO A 36 -0.76 5.60 9.53
CA PRO A 36 -0.52 5.76 10.95
C PRO A 36 -1.64 6.55 11.63
N ASP A 37 -1.80 6.33 12.93
CA ASP A 37 -2.49 7.27 13.79
C ASP A 37 -1.68 8.59 13.93
N PRO A 38 -2.27 9.68 14.43
CA PRO A 38 -1.57 10.96 14.60
C PRO A 38 -0.30 10.89 15.44
N GLY A 39 -0.20 9.91 16.34
CA GLY A 39 0.96 9.69 17.21
C GLY A 39 2.01 8.72 16.63
N HIS A 40 1.82 8.18 15.45
CA HIS A 40 2.66 7.12 14.85
C HIS A 40 2.87 5.93 15.80
N THR A 41 1.84 5.59 16.58
CA THR A 41 1.88 4.47 17.54
C THR A 41 1.14 3.24 17.03
N LYS A 42 0.12 3.45 16.19
CA LYS A 42 -0.73 2.39 15.62
C LYS A 42 -0.89 2.59 14.13
N LEU A 43 -1.19 1.48 13.45
CA LEU A 43 -1.59 1.46 12.05
C LEU A 43 -3.10 1.24 11.97
N ARG A 44 -3.73 1.88 11.02
CA ARG A 44 -5.15 1.71 10.70
C ARG A 44 -5.34 1.49 9.20
N ILE A 45 -6.34 0.73 8.84
CA ILE A 45 -6.70 0.51 7.44
C ILE A 45 -7.37 1.78 6.89
N ALA A 46 -6.89 2.25 5.75
CA ALA A 46 -7.54 3.29 4.97
C ALA A 46 -8.69 2.67 4.17
N ARG A 47 -9.93 2.90 4.61
CA ARG A 47 -11.13 2.23 4.06
C ARG A 47 -11.31 2.48 2.57
N GLU A 48 -11.12 3.71 2.12
CA GLU A 48 -11.27 4.10 0.71
C GLU A 48 -10.28 3.32 -0.18
N GLY A 49 -9.02 3.16 0.27
CA GLY A 49 -8.02 2.38 -0.44
C GLY A 49 -8.36 0.89 -0.50
N LEU A 50 -8.87 0.33 0.59
CA LEU A 50 -9.30 -1.06 0.62
C LEU A 50 -10.49 -1.30 -0.31
N GLU A 51 -11.50 -0.41 -0.31
CA GLU A 51 -12.66 -0.48 -1.19
C GLU A 51 -12.28 -0.41 -2.67
N ALA A 52 -11.23 0.36 -3.01
CA ALA A 52 -10.71 0.42 -4.37
C ALA A 52 -10.13 -0.94 -4.81
N ILE A 53 -9.35 -1.58 -3.94
CA ILE A 53 -8.75 -2.90 -4.23
C ILE A 53 -9.82 -4.00 -4.29
N GLN A 54 -10.85 -3.96 -3.46
CA GLN A 54 -11.94 -4.95 -3.45
C GLN A 54 -12.72 -5.04 -4.76
N ARG A 55 -12.64 -4.03 -5.63
CA ARG A 55 -13.28 -4.04 -6.96
C ARG A 55 -12.52 -4.88 -7.99
N ILE A 56 -11.29 -5.27 -7.69
CA ILE A 56 -10.48 -6.12 -8.57
C ILE A 56 -10.97 -7.55 -8.44
N THR A 57 -11.30 -8.16 -9.57
CA THR A 57 -11.86 -9.52 -9.65
C THR A 57 -10.83 -10.57 -10.06
N THR A 58 -9.70 -10.15 -10.58
CA THR A 58 -8.56 -11.03 -10.92
C THR A 58 -7.75 -11.35 -9.66
N PRO A 59 -7.03 -12.48 -9.63
CA PRO A 59 -6.01 -12.71 -8.61
C PRO A 59 -5.07 -11.53 -8.48
N ILE A 60 -4.67 -11.21 -7.25
CA ILE A 60 -3.79 -10.10 -6.93
C ILE A 60 -2.42 -10.63 -6.52
N ALA A 61 -1.37 -10.06 -7.11
CA ALA A 61 -0.02 -10.16 -6.61
C ALA A 61 0.48 -8.77 -6.19
N ALA A 62 1.31 -8.70 -5.16
CA ALA A 62 1.82 -7.43 -4.68
C ALA A 62 3.35 -7.42 -4.65
N VAL A 63 3.94 -6.35 -5.17
CA VAL A 63 5.37 -6.05 -5.08
C VAL A 63 5.55 -4.90 -4.10
N ALA A 64 6.08 -5.18 -2.91
CA ALA A 64 6.32 -4.16 -1.90
C ALA A 64 7.80 -3.76 -1.87
N VAL A 65 8.06 -2.45 -1.74
CA VAL A 65 9.40 -1.93 -1.52
C VAL A 65 9.51 -1.40 -0.10
N ILE A 66 10.48 -1.95 0.64
CA ILE A 66 10.80 -1.56 2.01
C ILE A 66 12.25 -1.02 2.08
N GLY A 67 12.59 -0.38 3.17
CA GLY A 67 13.95 0.11 3.41
C GLY A 67 14.00 1.37 4.26
N PRO A 68 15.22 1.83 4.59
CA PRO A 68 15.41 3.00 5.43
C PRO A 68 14.78 4.27 4.85
N TYR A 69 14.54 5.24 5.70
CA TYR A 69 14.15 6.58 5.29
C TYR A 69 15.16 7.14 4.28
N ARG A 70 14.65 7.76 3.20
CA ARG A 70 15.45 8.34 2.09
C ARG A 70 16.30 7.33 1.29
N SER A 71 16.02 6.06 1.35
CA SER A 71 16.70 5.08 0.50
C SER A 71 16.27 5.13 -0.99
N GLY A 72 15.27 5.95 -1.35
CA GLY A 72 14.81 6.08 -2.74
C GLY A 72 13.72 5.06 -3.14
N LYS A 73 12.97 4.51 -2.20
CA LYS A 73 11.89 3.52 -2.48
C LYS A 73 10.86 4.01 -3.49
N SER A 74 10.25 5.16 -3.23
CA SER A 74 9.27 5.78 -4.12
C SER A 74 9.86 6.08 -5.51
N PHE A 75 11.12 6.50 -5.57
CA PHE A 75 11.82 6.71 -6.83
C PHE A 75 12.01 5.39 -7.60
N LEU A 76 12.46 4.33 -6.92
CA LEU A 76 12.62 2.99 -7.52
C LEU A 76 11.29 2.50 -8.09
N LEU A 77 10.20 2.62 -7.33
CA LEU A 77 8.87 2.23 -7.78
C LEU A 77 8.41 3.01 -9.00
N ASN A 78 8.63 4.32 -9.04
CA ASN A 78 8.30 5.15 -10.21
C ASN A 78 9.10 4.70 -11.44
N GLN A 79 10.36 4.30 -11.28
CA GLN A 79 11.16 3.74 -12.38
C GLN A 79 10.62 2.39 -12.86
N LEU A 80 10.26 1.48 -11.94
CA LEU A 80 9.67 0.17 -12.28
C LEU A 80 8.33 0.33 -13.03
N LEU A 81 7.55 1.34 -12.67
CA LEU A 81 6.27 1.67 -13.31
C LEU A 81 6.43 2.54 -14.57
N SER A 82 7.65 2.92 -14.93
CA SER A 82 7.94 3.86 -16.04
C SER A 82 7.21 5.20 -15.91
N LEU A 83 6.99 5.65 -14.67
CA LEU A 83 6.33 6.91 -14.34
C LEU A 83 7.35 8.04 -14.19
N SER A 84 6.95 9.25 -14.57
CA SER A 84 7.72 10.45 -14.28
C SER A 84 7.68 10.78 -12.76
N CYS A 85 8.64 11.55 -12.28
CA CYS A 85 8.68 11.97 -10.86
C CYS A 85 7.47 12.81 -10.43
N TYR A 86 6.67 13.29 -11.38
CA TYR A 86 5.49 14.12 -11.12
C TYR A 86 4.17 13.33 -11.15
N GLU A 87 4.18 12.11 -11.71
CA GLU A 87 2.97 11.30 -11.95
C GLU A 87 2.88 10.09 -11.02
N GLY A 88 3.99 9.70 -10.38
CA GLY A 88 4.09 8.49 -9.58
C GLY A 88 3.87 8.71 -8.08
N PHE A 89 4.45 7.80 -7.30
CA PHE A 89 4.58 7.97 -5.85
C PHE A 89 5.33 9.27 -5.54
N GLY A 90 4.87 10.00 -4.56
CA GLY A 90 5.47 11.28 -4.19
C GLY A 90 6.93 11.14 -3.74
N VAL A 91 7.86 11.72 -4.49
CA VAL A 91 9.29 11.76 -4.13
C VAL A 91 9.56 13.03 -3.32
N GLY A 92 10.02 12.88 -2.08
CA GLY A 92 10.36 14.01 -1.21
C GLY A 92 11.74 14.56 -1.49
N HIS A 93 11.82 15.83 -1.92
CA HIS A 93 13.10 16.56 -2.07
C HIS A 93 13.56 17.26 -0.78
N MET A 94 12.67 17.38 0.21
CA MET A 94 12.93 18.03 1.51
C MET A 94 12.79 17.04 2.68
N ARG A 95 12.93 17.53 3.93
CA ARG A 95 12.97 16.72 5.16
C ARG A 95 11.69 15.96 5.50
N ASP A 96 10.57 16.23 4.83
CA ASP A 96 9.28 15.58 5.12
C ASP A 96 9.14 14.24 4.40
N THR A 97 8.70 13.22 5.13
CA THR A 97 8.27 11.94 4.56
C THR A 97 7.00 12.15 3.76
N LYS A 98 7.03 11.85 2.46
CA LYS A 98 5.84 11.89 1.61
C LYS A 98 4.93 10.69 1.86
N THR A 99 5.51 9.49 1.90
CA THR A 99 4.79 8.26 2.18
C THR A 99 4.68 8.05 3.69
N LYS A 100 3.46 7.90 4.20
CA LYS A 100 3.16 7.53 5.59
C LYS A 100 2.34 6.26 5.58
N GLY A 101 2.80 5.22 6.29
CA GLY A 101 2.17 3.91 6.28
C GLY A 101 2.50 3.11 5.02
N VAL A 102 1.49 2.52 4.37
CA VAL A 102 1.61 1.74 3.13
C VAL A 102 0.69 2.30 2.08
N TRP A 103 1.25 2.63 0.93
CA TRP A 103 0.54 3.19 -0.22
C TRP A 103 0.60 2.24 -1.40
N VAL A 104 -0.43 2.24 -2.23
CA VAL A 104 -0.51 1.43 -3.45
C VAL A 104 -0.63 2.34 -4.67
N TRP A 105 -0.03 1.92 -5.78
CA TRP A 105 -0.30 2.53 -7.07
C TRP A 105 -1.64 2.00 -7.60
N GLY A 106 -2.56 2.91 -7.93
CA GLY A 106 -3.95 2.55 -8.21
C GLY A 106 -4.16 1.75 -9.49
N THR A 107 -3.30 1.92 -10.51
CA THR A 107 -3.38 1.14 -11.74
C THR A 107 -2.51 -0.10 -11.63
N PRO A 108 -3.07 -1.32 -11.48
CA PRO A 108 -2.28 -2.54 -11.46
C PRO A 108 -1.65 -2.83 -12.82
N LEU A 109 -0.53 -3.51 -12.82
CA LEU A 109 0.06 -4.09 -14.03
C LEU A 109 -0.58 -5.46 -14.28
N GLU A 110 -1.27 -5.60 -15.40
CA GLU A 110 -1.87 -6.88 -15.79
C GLU A 110 -0.80 -7.80 -16.38
N MET A 111 -0.61 -8.97 -15.75
CA MET A 111 0.38 -9.95 -16.16
C MET A 111 -0.24 -11.35 -16.20
N GLU A 112 0.30 -12.21 -17.03
CA GLU A 112 0.01 -13.64 -17.00
C GLU A 112 1.06 -14.36 -16.15
N ILE A 113 0.63 -14.91 -15.01
CA ILE A 113 1.49 -15.66 -14.10
C ILE A 113 1.01 -17.11 -14.07
N ASN A 114 1.84 -18.03 -14.51
CA ASN A 114 1.49 -19.46 -14.59
C ASN A 114 0.19 -19.73 -15.37
N GLY A 115 -0.06 -18.99 -16.45
CA GLY A 115 -1.27 -19.12 -17.26
C GLY A 115 -2.52 -18.47 -16.66
N VAL A 116 -2.37 -17.71 -15.57
CA VAL A 116 -3.48 -17.00 -14.90
C VAL A 116 -3.28 -15.49 -15.04
N LYS A 117 -4.29 -14.81 -15.59
CA LYS A 117 -4.29 -13.35 -15.63
C LYS A 117 -4.34 -12.79 -14.21
N THR A 118 -3.33 -12.02 -13.83
CA THR A 118 -3.10 -11.54 -12.47
C THR A 118 -2.86 -10.02 -12.48
N SER A 119 -3.50 -9.31 -11.56
CA SER A 119 -3.28 -7.88 -11.34
C SER A 119 -2.14 -7.68 -10.34
N VAL A 120 -1.03 -7.11 -10.80
CA VAL A 120 0.17 -6.86 -9.97
C VAL A 120 0.15 -5.43 -9.47
N PHE A 121 0.05 -5.28 -8.15
CA PHE A 121 0.11 -3.99 -7.47
C PHE A 121 1.50 -3.69 -6.94
N PHE A 122 1.88 -2.42 -6.98
CA PHE A 122 3.13 -1.91 -6.41
C PHE A 122 2.83 -1.11 -5.15
N LEU A 123 3.53 -1.46 -4.05
CA LEU A 123 3.35 -0.90 -2.74
C LEU A 123 4.59 -0.12 -2.31
N ASP A 124 4.39 1.16 -1.97
CA ASP A 124 5.39 2.01 -1.34
C ASP A 124 5.17 2.04 0.17
N THR A 125 6.25 1.90 0.93
CA THR A 125 6.18 1.88 2.38
C THR A 125 6.87 3.08 3.00
N GLU A 126 6.40 3.49 4.16
CA GLU A 126 7.09 4.44 5.00
C GLU A 126 8.50 3.93 5.36
N GLY A 127 9.48 4.81 5.30
CA GLY A 127 10.87 4.44 5.57
C GLY A 127 11.15 4.23 7.05
N PHE A 128 11.99 3.22 7.35
CA PHE A 128 12.47 2.91 8.68
C PHE A 128 13.52 3.93 9.17
N GLU A 129 13.80 3.92 10.47
CA GLU A 129 14.87 4.72 11.08
C GLU A 129 14.69 6.24 10.88
N SER A 130 13.43 6.69 10.71
CA SER A 130 13.16 8.13 10.63
C SER A 130 13.10 8.75 12.03
N ILE A 131 13.55 10.00 12.13
CA ILE A 131 13.59 10.74 13.40
C ILE A 131 12.18 10.84 13.99
N GLY A 132 12.05 10.51 15.29
CA GLY A 132 10.79 10.65 16.04
C GLY A 132 9.85 9.47 16.00
N LYS A 133 10.25 8.34 15.41
CA LYS A 133 9.47 7.08 15.43
C LYS A 133 10.10 6.04 16.33
N SER A 134 9.28 5.12 16.83
CA SER A 134 9.76 3.97 17.58
C SER A 134 10.13 2.81 16.67
N ASN A 135 11.11 1.99 17.05
CA ASN A 135 11.45 0.76 16.35
C ASN A 135 10.23 -0.17 16.21
N VAL A 136 9.36 -0.22 17.21
CA VAL A 136 8.12 -1.01 17.18
C VAL A 136 7.18 -0.59 16.06
N TYR A 137 7.13 0.69 15.73
CA TYR A 137 6.34 1.17 14.60
C TYR A 137 6.95 0.72 13.26
N ASP A 138 8.26 0.85 13.13
CA ASP A 138 9.00 0.41 11.94
C ASP A 138 8.84 -1.11 11.72
N ASP A 139 8.93 -1.91 12.78
CA ASP A 139 8.74 -3.37 12.73
C ASP A 139 7.31 -3.75 12.29
N ARG A 140 6.29 -2.97 12.67
CA ARG A 140 4.91 -3.18 12.21
C ARG A 140 4.74 -2.91 10.72
N ILE A 141 5.34 -1.83 10.20
CA ILE A 141 5.33 -1.55 8.75
C ILE A 141 6.05 -2.66 8.00
N PHE A 142 7.20 -3.10 8.51
CA PHE A 142 7.97 -4.19 7.92
C PHE A 142 7.17 -5.50 7.88
N ALA A 143 6.60 -5.93 9.01
CA ALA A 143 5.81 -7.13 9.11
C ALA A 143 4.60 -7.10 8.16
N LEU A 144 3.88 -5.97 8.14
CA LEU A 144 2.72 -5.80 7.28
C LEU A 144 3.10 -5.86 5.80
N ALA A 145 4.15 -5.16 5.38
CA ALA A 145 4.63 -5.21 3.99
C ALA A 145 5.05 -6.63 3.58
N THR A 146 5.70 -7.37 4.48
CA THR A 146 6.10 -8.77 4.25
C THR A 146 4.90 -9.67 4.02
N VAL A 147 3.88 -9.59 4.88
CA VAL A 147 2.68 -10.43 4.78
C VAL A 147 1.81 -10.06 3.57
N LEU A 148 1.75 -8.78 3.19
CA LEU A 148 0.95 -8.34 2.05
C LEU A 148 1.61 -8.60 0.70
N SER A 149 2.91 -8.87 0.63
CA SER A 149 3.65 -8.95 -0.63
C SER A 149 3.85 -10.36 -1.13
N SER A 150 3.73 -10.53 -2.45
CA SER A 150 4.20 -11.71 -3.19
C SER A 150 5.70 -11.61 -3.49
N VAL A 151 6.20 -10.38 -3.62
CA VAL A 151 7.62 -10.05 -3.80
C VAL A 151 7.97 -8.88 -2.90
N LEU A 152 8.98 -9.05 -2.05
CA LEU A 152 9.50 -8.03 -1.16
C LEU A 152 10.86 -7.53 -1.67
N ILE A 153 10.96 -6.24 -1.96
CA ILE A 153 12.20 -5.58 -2.37
C ILE A 153 12.73 -4.78 -1.18
N TYR A 154 13.88 -5.16 -0.65
CA TYR A 154 14.56 -4.42 0.40
C TYR A 154 15.57 -3.44 -0.23
N ASN A 155 15.18 -2.17 -0.32
CA ASN A 155 15.97 -1.12 -0.95
C ASN A 155 16.94 -0.47 0.06
N LEU A 156 18.20 -0.87 0.01
CA LEU A 156 19.27 -0.38 0.87
C LEU A 156 20.11 0.66 0.11
N PRO A 157 20.43 1.82 0.71
CA PRO A 157 21.26 2.85 0.06
C PRO A 157 22.74 2.50 0.07
N GLU A 158 23.16 1.60 0.94
CA GLU A 158 24.55 1.23 1.22
C GLU A 158 24.71 -0.29 1.30
N THR A 159 25.78 -0.73 1.98
CA THR A 159 26.06 -2.15 2.23
C THR A 159 25.05 -2.77 3.18
N ILE A 160 24.85 -4.07 3.06
CA ILE A 160 24.00 -4.86 3.96
C ILE A 160 24.62 -4.87 5.35
N ARG A 161 23.88 -4.46 6.37
CA ARG A 161 24.28 -4.45 7.78
C ARG A 161 23.71 -5.68 8.50
N GLU A 162 24.25 -6.02 9.66
CA GLU A 162 23.73 -7.11 10.50
C GLU A 162 22.24 -6.91 10.88
N ALA A 163 21.83 -5.68 11.16
CA ALA A 163 20.44 -5.35 11.42
C ALA A 163 19.51 -5.63 10.22
N ASP A 164 19.99 -5.47 9.00
CA ASP A 164 19.22 -5.77 7.79
C ASP A 164 19.05 -7.28 7.61
N ILE A 165 20.09 -8.07 7.93
CA ILE A 165 20.03 -9.54 7.93
C ILE A 165 19.02 -10.02 8.98
N SER A 166 19.04 -9.46 10.19
CA SER A 166 18.10 -9.80 11.26
C SER A 166 16.65 -9.52 10.84
N ARG A 167 16.39 -8.40 10.17
CA ARG A 167 15.06 -8.08 9.62
C ARG A 167 14.64 -9.07 8.53
N LEU A 168 15.54 -9.48 7.65
CA LEU A 168 15.24 -10.49 6.62
C LEU A 168 14.93 -11.85 7.24
N SER A 169 15.65 -12.26 8.30
CA SER A 169 15.34 -13.49 9.05
C SER A 169 13.93 -13.44 9.65
N PHE A 170 13.55 -12.31 10.23
CA PHE A 170 12.19 -12.09 10.73
C PHE A 170 11.13 -12.14 9.61
N ALA A 171 11.44 -11.64 8.40
CA ALA A 171 10.54 -11.78 7.25
C ALA A 171 10.31 -13.23 6.85
N VAL A 172 11.34 -14.07 6.90
CA VAL A 172 11.23 -15.51 6.62
C VAL A 172 10.35 -16.19 7.66
N GLU A 173 10.56 -15.92 8.95
CA GLU A 173 9.73 -16.45 10.03
C GLU A 173 8.26 -16.07 9.87
N LEU A 174 7.97 -14.81 9.53
CA LEU A 174 6.60 -14.37 9.24
C LEU A 174 6.01 -15.08 8.03
N ALA A 175 6.77 -15.25 6.96
CA ALA A 175 6.29 -15.92 5.76
C ALA A 175 5.98 -17.39 6.04
N GLU A 176 6.79 -18.08 6.84
CA GLU A 176 6.53 -19.44 7.28
C GLU A 176 5.26 -19.55 8.13
N GLU A 177 5.02 -18.59 9.04
CA GLU A 177 3.84 -18.58 9.90
C GLU A 177 2.53 -18.33 9.12
N PHE A 178 2.56 -17.47 8.09
CA PHE A 178 1.35 -17.09 7.37
C PHE A 178 1.05 -17.92 6.12
N TYR A 179 2.07 -18.54 5.50
CA TYR A 179 1.96 -19.22 4.21
C TYR A 179 2.49 -20.66 4.23
N GLY A 180 3.08 -21.12 5.36
CA GLY A 180 3.71 -22.44 5.55
C GLY A 180 2.75 -23.61 5.77
#